data_a2d1623f5bc55acc4107372b64b1c3aa
#
_entry.id   a2d1623f5bc55acc4107372b64b1c3aa
#
_cell.length_a   1.000
_cell.length_b   1.000
_cell.length_c   1.000
_cell.angle_alpha   90.00
_cell.angle_beta   90.00
_cell.angle_gamma   90.00
#
_symmetry.space_group_name_H-M   'P 1'
#
loop_
_entity.id
_entity.type
_entity.pdbx_description
1 polymer ?
#
loop_
_entity_poly.entity_id
_entity_poly.type
_entity_poly.pdbx_seq_one_letter_code
_entity_poly.pdbx_strand_id
1 'polypeptide(L)'
;MKKILLLLAFLPLISFAKDKNGVLYDVVITRVKDGDTVAFQATWLPDPLPKELAVRVYGVDTPEKGFRAKCPQEEARGQAATNFTKNAVAKSIKRQVLLMDWDKFGGRVLGDVILDGVSLRQMLIQNGFAREYYGETKQSWCN
;
A
#
# COMPACT_ATOMS: atom_id res chain seq x y z
N MET A 1 -31.05 52.47 6.68
CA MET A 1 -30.26 51.44 7.41
C MET A 1 -29.98 50.31 6.48
N LYS A 2 -28.75 50.17 6.03
CA LYS A 2 -28.34 49.07 5.17
C LYS A 2 -27.96 47.87 6.04
N LYS A 3 -28.71 46.77 5.96
CA LYS A 3 -28.36 45.52 6.62
C LYS A 3 -27.20 44.86 5.83
N ILE A 4 -26.03 44.81 6.44
CA ILE A 4 -24.89 44.07 5.90
C ILE A 4 -25.14 42.59 6.22
N LEU A 5 -25.44 41.78 5.20
CA LEU A 5 -25.54 40.33 5.30
C LEU A 5 -24.11 39.76 5.28
N LEU A 6 -23.63 39.36 6.44
CA LEU A 6 -22.33 38.69 6.56
C LEU A 6 -22.48 37.26 6.04
N LEU A 7 -22.06 37.03 4.80
CA LEU A 7 -21.99 35.70 4.22
C LEU A 7 -20.78 34.98 4.82
N LEU A 8 -21.00 34.14 5.84
CA LEU A 8 -19.99 33.22 6.32
C LEU A 8 -19.71 32.18 5.23
N ALA A 9 -18.64 32.35 4.48
CA ALA A 9 -18.15 31.32 3.58
C ALA A 9 -17.61 30.17 4.41
N PHE A 10 -18.33 29.05 4.44
CA PHE A 10 -17.83 27.78 4.94
C PHE A 10 -16.81 27.25 3.92
N LEU A 11 -15.53 27.48 4.18
CA LEU A 11 -14.46 26.81 3.45
C LEU A 11 -14.38 25.36 3.95
N PRO A 12 -14.55 24.36 3.10
CA PRO A 12 -14.30 22.99 3.52
C PRO A 12 -12.81 22.88 3.90
N LEU A 13 -12.56 22.42 5.11
CA LEU A 13 -11.23 22.00 5.53
C LEU A 13 -10.86 20.80 4.65
N ILE A 14 -10.14 21.09 3.57
CA ILE A 14 -9.49 20.05 2.78
C ILE A 14 -8.37 19.51 3.68
N SER A 15 -8.63 18.37 4.29
CA SER A 15 -7.60 17.59 4.96
C SER A 15 -6.59 17.18 3.89
N PHE A 16 -5.47 17.85 3.84
CA PHE A 16 -4.31 17.38 3.08
C PHE A 16 -3.80 16.12 3.78
N ALA A 17 -4.26 14.94 3.35
CA ALA A 17 -3.49 13.72 3.54
C ALA A 17 -2.07 14.03 3.04
N LYS A 18 -1.05 13.63 3.79
CA LYS A 18 0.35 13.76 3.36
C LYS A 18 0.53 12.93 2.10
N ASP A 19 0.22 13.50 0.95
CA ASP A 19 0.56 12.93 -0.34
C ASP A 19 2.08 12.98 -0.45
N LYS A 20 2.71 11.86 -0.13
CA LYS A 20 4.10 11.67 -0.53
C LYS A 20 4.11 11.58 -2.04
N ASN A 21 4.65 12.61 -2.68
CA ASN A 21 4.87 12.59 -4.11
C ASN A 21 5.75 11.40 -4.46
N GLY A 22 5.27 10.52 -5.32
CA GLY A 22 6.00 9.36 -5.80
C GLY A 22 6.29 9.46 -7.30
N VAL A 23 7.20 8.62 -7.77
CA VAL A 23 7.52 8.47 -9.18
C VAL A 23 7.04 7.11 -9.66
N LEU A 24 6.35 7.10 -10.79
CA LEU A 24 5.74 5.92 -11.39
C LEU A 24 6.69 5.25 -12.37
N TYR A 25 6.88 3.93 -12.23
CA TYR A 25 7.72 3.12 -13.11
C TYR A 25 6.99 1.87 -13.58
N ASP A 26 7.16 1.52 -14.85
CA ASP A 26 6.79 0.20 -15.35
C ASP A 26 7.76 -0.84 -14.79
N VAL A 27 7.25 -1.97 -14.32
CA VAL A 27 8.05 -3.00 -13.66
C VAL A 27 7.62 -4.41 -14.05
N VAL A 28 8.53 -5.35 -13.84
CA VAL A 28 8.23 -6.78 -13.83
C VAL A 28 8.09 -7.21 -12.38
N ILE A 29 6.89 -7.63 -11.99
CA ILE A 29 6.63 -8.17 -10.66
C ILE A 29 7.18 -9.60 -10.60
N THR A 30 8.03 -9.88 -9.62
CA THR A 30 8.67 -11.18 -9.45
C THR A 30 7.90 -12.08 -8.51
N ARG A 31 7.34 -11.52 -7.44
CA ARG A 31 6.54 -12.28 -6.46
C ARG A 31 5.72 -11.37 -5.56
N VAL A 32 4.67 -11.93 -4.99
CA VAL A 32 3.89 -11.32 -3.92
C VAL A 32 4.33 -11.93 -2.60
N LYS A 33 4.84 -11.10 -1.70
CA LYS A 33 5.33 -11.54 -0.37
C LYS A 33 4.18 -11.63 0.63
N ASP A 34 3.41 -10.56 0.74
CA ASP A 34 2.27 -10.40 1.63
C ASP A 34 1.17 -9.62 0.90
N GLY A 35 0.02 -9.44 1.53
CA GLY A 35 -1.05 -8.65 0.95
C GLY A 35 -0.63 -7.23 0.57
N ASP A 36 0.25 -6.63 1.36
CA ASP A 36 0.74 -5.25 1.19
C ASP A 36 2.18 -5.15 0.69
N THR A 37 2.83 -6.26 0.32
CA THR A 37 4.24 -6.25 -0.08
C THR A 37 4.47 -7.08 -1.32
N VAL A 38 4.95 -6.43 -2.36
CA VAL A 38 5.19 -7.01 -3.69
C VAL A 38 6.65 -6.77 -4.08
N ALA A 39 7.32 -7.80 -4.60
CA ALA A 39 8.67 -7.68 -5.11
C ALA A 39 8.66 -7.49 -6.63
N PHE A 40 9.60 -6.70 -7.12
CA PHE A 40 9.76 -6.39 -8.52
C PHE A 40 11.22 -6.43 -8.94
N GLN A 41 11.45 -6.66 -10.23
CA GLN A 41 12.79 -6.76 -10.82
C GLN A 41 13.51 -5.41 -10.76
N ALA A 42 14.75 -5.42 -10.27
CA ALA A 42 15.60 -4.25 -10.11
C ALA A 42 17.00 -4.51 -10.67
N THR A 43 17.08 -4.75 -11.98
CA THR A 43 18.31 -5.13 -12.68
C THR A 43 19.38 -4.06 -12.67
N TRP A 44 19.03 -2.81 -12.40
CA TRP A 44 19.94 -1.66 -12.27
C TRP A 44 20.74 -1.65 -10.97
N LEU A 45 20.40 -2.49 -9.99
CA LEU A 45 21.17 -2.57 -8.75
C LEU A 45 22.55 -3.16 -9.04
N PRO A 46 23.63 -2.55 -8.48
CA PRO A 46 24.97 -3.02 -8.68
C PRO A 46 25.25 -4.35 -7.95
N ASP A 47 26.16 -5.14 -8.49
CA ASP A 47 26.67 -6.32 -7.79
C ASP A 47 27.38 -5.90 -6.48
N PRO A 48 27.28 -6.67 -5.40
CA PRO A 48 26.60 -7.97 -5.25
C PRO A 48 25.13 -7.87 -4.78
N LEU A 49 24.45 -6.75 -4.95
CA LEU A 49 23.08 -6.57 -4.47
C LEU A 49 22.09 -7.47 -5.22
N PRO A 50 21.04 -7.98 -4.56
CA PRO A 50 19.96 -8.70 -5.22
C PRO A 50 19.33 -7.85 -6.32
N LYS A 51 18.98 -8.47 -7.43
CA LYS A 51 18.34 -7.78 -8.57
C LYS A 51 16.81 -7.66 -8.38
N GLU A 52 16.38 -7.54 -7.15
CA GLU A 52 14.99 -7.47 -6.73
C GLU A 52 14.84 -6.45 -5.61
N LEU A 53 13.80 -5.64 -5.68
CA LEU A 53 13.35 -4.77 -4.59
C LEU A 53 11.92 -5.13 -4.19
N ALA A 54 11.59 -4.94 -2.93
CA ALA A 54 10.23 -5.03 -2.46
C ALA A 54 9.62 -3.64 -2.28
N VAL A 55 8.38 -3.46 -2.72
CA VAL A 55 7.57 -2.29 -2.41
C VAL A 55 6.52 -2.69 -1.37
N ARG A 56 6.51 -1.97 -0.25
CA ARG A 56 5.45 -2.04 0.74
C ARG A 56 4.44 -0.93 0.46
N VAL A 57 3.18 -1.32 0.34
CA VAL A 57 2.09 -0.37 0.09
C VAL A 57 1.98 0.60 1.27
N TYR A 58 2.15 1.89 0.98
CA TYR A 58 2.09 2.95 1.96
C TYR A 58 0.65 3.20 2.41
N GLY A 59 0.50 3.55 3.68
CA GLY A 59 -0.78 3.96 4.25
C GLY A 59 -1.77 2.83 4.52
N VAL A 60 -1.29 1.58 4.58
CA VAL A 60 -2.13 0.43 4.91
C VAL A 60 -1.52 -0.47 5.98
N ASP A 61 -2.38 -1.13 6.72
CA ASP A 61 -2.08 -2.28 7.56
C ASP A 61 -2.92 -3.46 7.07
N THR A 62 -2.25 -4.56 6.73
CA THR A 62 -2.88 -5.85 6.41
C THR A 62 -2.65 -6.83 7.55
N PRO A 63 -3.55 -7.82 7.73
CA PRO A 63 -3.32 -8.87 8.71
C PRO A 63 -2.05 -9.65 8.37
N GLU A 64 -1.32 -10.05 9.40
CA GLU A 64 -0.10 -10.84 9.28
C GLU A 64 -0.42 -12.30 9.01
N LYS A 65 0.55 -13.01 8.43
CA LYS A 65 0.49 -14.46 8.21
C LYS A 65 1.73 -15.16 8.79
N GLY A 66 1.64 -16.48 8.91
CA GLY A 66 2.71 -17.28 9.47
C GLY A 66 2.97 -16.95 10.93
N PHE A 67 4.22 -17.05 11.33
CA PHE A 67 4.64 -16.81 12.72
C PHE A 67 4.40 -15.38 13.23
N ARG A 68 4.14 -14.42 12.34
CA ARG A 68 3.84 -13.04 12.71
C ARG A 68 2.37 -12.82 13.08
N ALA A 69 1.48 -13.71 12.66
CA ALA A 69 0.08 -13.66 13.03
C ALA A 69 -0.09 -13.92 14.54
N LYS A 70 -0.91 -13.11 15.20
CA LYS A 70 -1.12 -13.16 16.66
C LYS A 70 -2.19 -14.15 17.07
N CYS A 71 -2.96 -14.66 16.12
CA CYS A 71 -4.06 -15.60 16.33
C CYS A 71 -4.42 -16.31 15.01
N PRO A 72 -5.15 -17.44 15.06
CA PRO A 72 -5.58 -18.16 13.84
C PRO A 72 -6.46 -17.31 12.91
N GLN A 73 -7.27 -16.41 13.44
CA GLN A 73 -8.10 -15.50 12.64
C GLN A 73 -7.25 -14.52 11.84
N GLU A 74 -6.20 -13.95 12.43
CA GLU A 74 -5.27 -13.10 11.72
C GLU A 74 -4.52 -13.84 10.63
N GLU A 75 -4.03 -15.06 10.93
CA GLU A 75 -3.39 -15.94 9.94
C GLU A 75 -4.28 -16.15 8.71
N ALA A 76 -5.53 -16.53 8.93
CA ALA A 76 -6.48 -16.77 7.83
C ALA A 76 -6.73 -15.50 7.01
N ARG A 77 -6.87 -14.36 7.68
CA ARG A 77 -7.05 -13.05 7.02
C ARG A 77 -5.80 -12.61 6.27
N GLY A 78 -4.62 -12.88 6.82
CA GLY A 78 -3.33 -12.60 6.17
C GLY A 78 -3.14 -13.43 4.90
N GLN A 79 -3.49 -14.70 4.92
CA GLN A 79 -3.50 -15.55 3.74
C GLN A 79 -4.50 -15.05 2.70
N ALA A 80 -5.70 -14.66 3.10
CA ALA A 80 -6.72 -14.12 2.21
C ALA A 80 -6.24 -12.81 1.53
N ALA A 81 -5.64 -11.90 2.28
CA ALA A 81 -5.07 -10.66 1.74
C ALA A 81 -3.94 -10.94 0.74
N THR A 82 -3.06 -11.89 1.06
CA THR A 82 -1.98 -12.30 0.15
C THR A 82 -2.53 -12.90 -1.14
N ASN A 83 -3.53 -13.78 -1.04
CA ASN A 83 -4.18 -14.39 -2.21
C ASN A 83 -4.90 -13.36 -3.06
N PHE A 84 -5.56 -12.39 -2.43
CA PHE A 84 -6.17 -11.26 -3.14
C PHE A 84 -5.16 -10.52 -4.00
N THR A 85 -4.03 -10.14 -3.41
CA THR A 85 -2.96 -9.42 -4.12
C THR A 85 -2.35 -10.27 -5.23
N LYS A 86 -2.09 -11.56 -4.99
CA LYS A 86 -1.63 -12.50 -6.02
C LYS A 86 -2.59 -12.55 -7.21
N ASN A 87 -3.88 -12.64 -6.95
CA ASN A 87 -4.89 -12.69 -8.00
C ASN A 87 -4.97 -11.35 -8.76
N ALA A 88 -4.90 -10.23 -8.08
CA ALA A 88 -4.90 -8.90 -8.69
C ALA A 88 -3.70 -8.73 -9.63
N VAL A 89 -2.51 -9.13 -9.19
CA VAL A 89 -1.30 -9.11 -10.02
C VAL A 89 -1.45 -10.03 -11.24
N ALA A 90 -1.92 -11.26 -11.03
CA ALA A 90 -2.05 -12.25 -12.10
C ALA A 90 -3.04 -11.81 -13.21
N LYS A 91 -4.10 -11.11 -12.84
CA LYS A 91 -5.12 -10.60 -13.79
C LYS A 91 -4.68 -9.34 -14.52
N SER A 92 -3.69 -8.61 -14.01
CA SER A 92 -3.26 -7.35 -14.59
C SER A 92 -2.37 -7.54 -15.81
N ILE A 93 -2.48 -6.62 -16.77
CA ILE A 93 -1.63 -6.55 -17.94
C ILE A 93 -0.54 -5.52 -17.72
N LYS A 94 -0.91 -4.29 -17.36
CA LYS A 94 0.02 -3.19 -17.06
C LYS A 94 0.34 -3.17 -15.58
N ARG A 95 1.62 -3.28 -15.24
CA ARG A 95 2.10 -3.32 -13.86
C ARG A 95 3.11 -2.23 -13.63
N GLN A 96 2.81 -1.38 -12.67
CA GLN A 96 3.66 -0.24 -12.31
C GLN A 96 3.83 -0.19 -10.80
N VAL A 97 4.89 0.44 -10.35
CA VAL A 97 5.11 0.81 -8.96
C VAL A 97 5.24 2.31 -8.83
N LEU A 98 4.60 2.86 -7.82
CA LEU A 98 4.77 4.25 -7.41
C LEU A 98 5.79 4.24 -6.26
N LEU A 99 7.01 4.68 -6.51
CA LEU A 99 8.07 4.74 -5.50
C LEU A 99 8.04 6.08 -4.79
N MET A 100 7.95 6.06 -3.47
CA MET A 100 7.82 7.26 -2.65
C MET A 100 9.05 7.53 -1.80
N ASP A 101 9.55 6.51 -1.07
CA ASP A 101 10.65 6.66 -0.12
C ASP A 101 11.23 5.30 0.25
N TRP A 102 12.38 5.28 0.91
CA TRP A 102 12.89 4.08 1.56
C TRP A 102 12.08 3.75 2.81
N ASP A 103 11.83 2.46 3.02
CA ASP A 103 11.29 2.00 4.29
C ASP A 103 12.39 2.02 5.37
N LYS A 104 12.00 2.34 6.60
CA LYS A 104 12.89 2.39 7.75
C LYS A 104 13.62 1.07 8.06
N PHE A 105 13.12 -0.06 7.55
CA PHE A 105 13.73 -1.38 7.77
C PHE A 105 14.81 -1.75 6.75
N GLY A 106 15.09 -0.92 5.74
CA GLY A 106 16.03 -1.21 4.67
C GLY A 106 15.57 -2.30 3.69
N GLY A 107 16.18 -2.35 2.51
CA GLY A 107 15.89 -3.38 1.48
C GLY A 107 14.47 -3.37 0.91
N ARG A 108 13.66 -2.42 1.30
CA ARG A 108 12.26 -2.27 0.94
C ARG A 108 11.94 -0.80 0.71
N VAL A 109 11.06 -0.52 -0.22
CA VAL A 109 10.61 0.82 -0.59
C VAL A 109 9.17 1.02 -0.15
N LEU A 110 8.84 2.22 0.31
CA LEU A 110 7.45 2.64 0.50
C LEU A 110 6.88 3.15 -0.82
N GLY A 111 5.66 2.74 -1.14
CA GLY A 111 5.03 3.17 -2.37
C GLY A 111 3.65 2.55 -2.56
N ASP A 112 3.29 2.36 -3.81
CA ASP A 112 2.07 1.65 -4.18
C ASP A 112 2.34 0.78 -5.42
N VAL A 113 1.46 -0.17 -5.66
CA VAL A 113 1.45 -1.01 -6.85
C VAL A 113 0.25 -0.61 -7.68
N ILE A 114 0.48 -0.24 -8.92
CA ILE A 114 -0.57 0.21 -9.83
C ILE A 114 -0.78 -0.88 -10.90
N LEU A 115 -1.96 -1.47 -10.86
CA LEU A 115 -2.34 -2.59 -11.73
C LEU A 115 -3.44 -2.13 -12.68
N ASP A 116 -3.13 -2.06 -13.98
CA ASP A 116 -4.04 -1.52 -15.00
C ASP A 116 -4.62 -0.14 -14.63
N GLY A 117 -3.78 0.71 -14.05
CA GLY A 117 -4.15 2.06 -13.63
C GLY A 117 -4.86 2.15 -12.26
N VAL A 118 -5.05 1.02 -11.55
CA VAL A 118 -5.73 0.98 -10.24
C VAL A 118 -4.74 0.73 -9.12
N SER A 119 -4.83 1.53 -8.07
CA SER A 119 -4.00 1.42 -6.86
C SER A 119 -4.30 0.14 -6.08
N LEU A 120 -3.28 -0.65 -5.78
CA LEU A 120 -3.42 -1.81 -4.90
C LEU A 120 -3.85 -1.41 -3.48
N ARG A 121 -3.33 -0.29 -2.97
CA ARG A 121 -3.76 0.30 -1.71
C ARG A 121 -5.28 0.46 -1.67
N GLN A 122 -5.81 1.08 -2.70
CA GLN A 122 -7.25 1.34 -2.82
C GLN A 122 -8.05 0.04 -2.91
N MET A 123 -7.58 -0.92 -3.71
CA MET A 123 -8.24 -2.23 -3.83
C MET A 123 -8.27 -2.98 -2.49
N LEU A 124 -7.17 -2.99 -1.74
CA LEU A 124 -7.08 -3.67 -0.44
C LEU A 124 -8.05 -3.06 0.57
N ILE A 125 -8.12 -1.74 0.67
CA ILE A 125 -9.01 -1.04 1.60
C ILE A 125 -10.48 -1.26 1.22
N GLN A 126 -10.82 -1.08 -0.04
CA GLN A 126 -12.20 -1.22 -0.54
C GLN A 126 -12.75 -2.63 -0.38
N ASN A 127 -11.91 -3.65 -0.45
CA ASN A 127 -12.29 -5.04 -0.31
C ASN A 127 -12.13 -5.59 1.13
N GLY A 128 -11.78 -4.73 2.09
CA GLY A 128 -11.69 -5.10 3.50
C GLY A 128 -10.45 -5.92 3.88
N PHE A 129 -9.44 -6.00 3.02
CA PHE A 129 -8.17 -6.70 3.29
C PHE A 129 -7.13 -5.85 3.99
N ALA A 130 -7.34 -4.53 4.05
CA ALA A 130 -6.46 -3.61 4.73
C ALA A 130 -7.25 -2.50 5.41
N ARG A 131 -6.62 -1.89 6.41
CA ARG A 131 -7.06 -0.65 7.06
C ARG A 131 -6.11 0.47 6.71
N GLU A 132 -6.57 1.71 6.70
CA GLU A 132 -5.69 2.86 6.65
C GLU A 132 -4.77 2.87 7.87
N TYR A 133 -3.49 3.12 7.63
CA TYR A 133 -2.48 3.10 8.69
C TYR A 133 -1.31 4.01 8.32
N TYR A 134 -0.99 4.96 9.20
CA TYR A 134 0.07 5.95 8.99
C TYR A 134 1.08 6.01 10.15
N GLY A 135 1.20 4.94 10.94
CA GLY A 135 2.17 4.83 12.03
C GLY A 135 1.58 4.98 13.45
N GLU A 136 0.26 5.14 13.56
CA GLU A 136 -0.47 5.09 14.83
C GLU A 136 -0.47 3.66 15.42
N THR A 137 -1.10 3.48 16.59
CA THR A 137 -1.25 2.16 17.18
C THR A 137 -2.11 1.25 16.28
N LYS A 138 -1.58 0.09 15.92
CA LYS A 138 -2.29 -0.90 15.12
C LYS A 138 -3.48 -1.49 15.85
N GLN A 139 -4.60 -1.62 15.15
CA GLN A 139 -5.77 -2.34 15.63
C GLN A 139 -5.58 -3.85 15.45
N SER A 140 -6.16 -4.64 16.38
CA SER A 140 -6.12 -6.10 16.29
C SER A 140 -6.90 -6.64 15.08
N TRP A 141 -6.38 -7.71 14.49
CA TRP A 141 -7.05 -8.50 13.45
C TRP A 141 -7.63 -9.82 14.03
N CYS A 142 -7.60 -9.97 15.35
CA CYS A 142 -7.97 -11.22 16.04
C CYS A 142 -9.45 -11.31 16.46
N ASN A 143 -10.24 -10.31 16.16
CA ASN A 143 -11.66 -10.29 16.56
C ASN A 143 -12.59 -10.41 15.37
#